data_643dc9205572dcc5d8ea822364298534
#
_entry.id   643dc9205572dcc5d8ea822364298534
#
_cell.length_a   1.000
_cell.length_b   1.000
_cell.length_c   1.000
_cell.angle_alpha   90.00
_cell.angle_beta   90.00
_cell.angle_gamma   90.00
#
_symmetry.space_group_name_H-M   'P 1'
#
loop_
_entity.id
_entity.type
_entity.pdbx_description
1 polymer ?
#
loop_
_entity_poly.entity_id
_entity_poly.type
_entity_poly.pdbx_seq_one_letter_code
_entity_poly.pdbx_strand_id
1 'polypeptide(L)'
;MNTAPEPAPGEEFDAASKSLSEALNVSFVILKVIMIVLVVAFLASGFKTVDSDEQAIVLRFGKIRGVGENRLLDPGAHWILPYPIDEIIKIPVKTKVNLAINSFWYFQTKEDMLSNAKPRVRPGMGLRPLLDGYCLTRSEKGAGATAGSDGSDYNIVHTKWQLTYQIDDPERFFRRIHVRDVTPGDDYFDVITGDDGVKPLLEDMFEDAVVTAMVNYTIDEAISSRDRIPRHIERLLQGKLDAIESGIKVVSVQMTRSEPPPHTSDAFEASIMASQASQKAVTEAKTYAENTLNETAGPVAERLFESLYDETVSEQEKEFLWSDLGGTARERVADAQAYQARVVETAKANADYLERLLPEYRLRPKLVIQKIYLDAMERIFANANETFVVQTTDDAKGTELRVLVNRDPSLKPKKRTTQAGQ
;
A
#
# COMPACT_ATOMS: atom_id res chain seq x y z
N MET A 1 -37.28 -103.30 64.73
CA MET A 1 -35.99 -102.62 64.25
C MET A 1 -36.14 -102.28 62.82
N ASN A 2 -36.37 -101.05 62.57
CA ASN A 2 -36.67 -100.51 61.25
C ASN A 2 -35.42 -99.76 60.74
N THR A 3 -34.77 -100.37 59.86
CA THR A 3 -33.61 -99.72 59.17
C THR A 3 -34.12 -99.05 57.94
N ALA A 4 -34.10 -97.73 57.97
CA ALA A 4 -34.36 -96.94 56.78
C ALA A 4 -33.27 -97.19 55.68
N PRO A 5 -33.64 -97.27 54.40
CA PRO A 5 -32.69 -97.48 53.35
C PRO A 5 -31.83 -96.25 53.13
N GLU A 6 -30.51 -96.48 52.99
CA GLU A 6 -29.53 -95.57 52.62
C GLU A 6 -29.79 -95.06 51.19
N PRO A 7 -29.73 -93.75 50.89
CA PRO A 7 -29.94 -93.31 49.53
C PRO A 7 -28.81 -93.73 48.63
N ALA A 8 -29.13 -94.16 47.41
CA ALA A 8 -28.20 -94.67 46.43
C ALA A 8 -27.25 -93.54 45.95
N PRO A 9 -25.93 -93.82 45.77
CA PRO A 9 -24.92 -92.79 45.42
C PRO A 9 -25.06 -92.18 44.03
N GLY A 10 -26.14 -92.49 43.24
CA GLY A 10 -26.37 -91.92 41.92
C GLY A 10 -27.19 -90.63 41.95
N GLU A 11 -28.02 -90.38 42.98
CA GLU A 11 -28.89 -89.16 43.01
C GLU A 11 -28.18 -87.88 43.42
N GLU A 12 -27.09 -87.97 44.20
CA GLU A 12 -26.32 -86.82 44.60
C GLU A 12 -25.45 -86.28 43.43
N PHE A 13 -24.95 -87.18 42.56
CA PHE A 13 -24.21 -86.80 41.36
C PHE A 13 -25.14 -86.13 40.33
N ASP A 14 -26.38 -86.55 40.23
CA ASP A 14 -27.34 -85.98 39.29
C ASP A 14 -27.80 -84.62 39.75
N ALA A 15 -28.01 -84.42 41.01
CA ALA A 15 -28.35 -83.10 41.61
C ALA A 15 -27.19 -82.07 41.48
N ALA A 16 -25.96 -82.53 41.72
CA ALA A 16 -24.76 -81.68 41.57
C ALA A 16 -24.48 -81.31 40.11
N SER A 17 -24.64 -82.24 39.16
CA SER A 17 -24.51 -82.01 37.73
C SER A 17 -25.62 -81.07 37.21
N LYS A 18 -26.81 -81.16 37.71
CA LYS A 18 -27.95 -80.29 37.35
C LYS A 18 -27.76 -78.88 37.89
N SER A 19 -27.29 -78.70 39.11
CA SER A 19 -26.99 -77.39 39.68
C SER A 19 -25.80 -76.73 38.97
N LEU A 20 -24.79 -77.50 38.58
CA LEU A 20 -23.68 -77.04 37.78
C LEU A 20 -24.11 -76.60 36.37
N SER A 21 -24.97 -77.37 35.73
CA SER A 21 -25.48 -77.03 34.40
C SER A 21 -26.39 -75.78 34.42
N GLU A 22 -27.20 -75.60 35.46
CA GLU A 22 -27.97 -74.38 35.69
C GLU A 22 -27.13 -73.14 35.96
N ALA A 23 -26.06 -73.29 36.82
CA ALA A 23 -25.11 -72.22 37.09
C ALA A 23 -24.31 -71.84 35.85
N LEU A 24 -23.90 -72.84 35.04
CA LEU A 24 -23.26 -72.61 33.72
C LEU A 24 -24.21 -71.90 32.75
N ASN A 25 -25.47 -72.30 32.69
CA ASN A 25 -26.44 -71.69 31.80
C ASN A 25 -26.70 -70.19 32.18
N VAL A 26 -26.86 -69.89 33.47
CA VAL A 26 -26.99 -68.54 33.98
C VAL A 26 -25.71 -67.71 33.64
N SER A 27 -24.53 -68.33 33.90
CA SER A 27 -23.26 -67.68 33.56
C SER A 27 -23.10 -67.38 32.04
N PHE A 28 -23.54 -68.33 31.20
CA PHE A 28 -23.52 -68.11 29.73
C PHE A 28 -24.55 -67.05 29.27
N VAL A 29 -25.70 -66.97 29.91
CA VAL A 29 -26.65 -65.90 29.61
C VAL A 29 -26.11 -64.52 30.02
N ILE A 30 -25.50 -64.40 31.22
CA ILE A 30 -24.87 -63.18 31.67
C ILE A 30 -23.71 -62.80 30.73
N LEU A 31 -22.86 -63.76 30.39
CA LEU A 31 -21.75 -63.54 29.44
C LEU A 31 -22.26 -63.06 28.07
N LYS A 32 -23.35 -63.68 27.55
CA LYS A 32 -23.98 -63.25 26.30
C LYS A 32 -24.51 -61.85 26.35
N VAL A 33 -25.18 -61.46 27.49
CA VAL A 33 -25.66 -60.09 27.68
C VAL A 33 -24.51 -59.11 27.74
N ILE A 34 -23.46 -59.41 28.52
CA ILE A 34 -22.26 -58.56 28.60
C ILE A 34 -21.64 -58.42 27.21
N MET A 35 -21.50 -59.51 26.43
CA MET A 35 -20.96 -59.45 25.07
C MET A 35 -21.81 -58.57 24.14
N ILE A 36 -23.12 -58.65 24.22
CA ILE A 36 -24.01 -57.78 23.42
C ILE A 36 -23.84 -56.31 23.82
N VAL A 37 -23.81 -56.04 25.12
CA VAL A 37 -23.58 -54.68 25.62
C VAL A 37 -22.22 -54.14 25.16
N LEU A 38 -21.15 -54.91 25.23
CA LEU A 38 -19.85 -54.54 24.73
C LEU A 38 -19.82 -54.29 23.22
N VAL A 39 -20.51 -55.12 22.41
CA VAL A 39 -20.65 -54.91 20.98
C VAL A 39 -21.39 -53.60 20.68
N VAL A 40 -22.51 -53.34 21.39
CA VAL A 40 -23.26 -52.11 21.24
C VAL A 40 -22.40 -50.90 21.65
N ALA A 41 -21.68 -50.97 22.78
CA ALA A 41 -20.79 -49.93 23.23
C ALA A 41 -19.64 -49.70 22.23
N PHE A 42 -19.07 -50.74 21.67
CA PHE A 42 -18.06 -50.69 20.61
C PHE A 42 -18.56 -49.97 19.36
N LEU A 43 -19.77 -50.31 18.87
CA LEU A 43 -20.36 -49.65 17.72
C LEU A 43 -20.73 -48.19 18.01
N ALA A 44 -21.18 -47.91 19.22
CA ALA A 44 -21.49 -46.54 19.63
C ALA A 44 -20.22 -45.65 19.72
N SER A 45 -19.06 -46.20 20.00
CA SER A 45 -17.76 -45.46 20.04
C SER A 45 -17.33 -44.95 18.66
N GLY A 46 -17.97 -45.41 17.58
CA GLY A 46 -17.75 -44.95 16.22
C GLY A 46 -18.37 -43.57 15.88
N PHE A 47 -19.08 -42.96 16.79
CA PHE A 47 -19.60 -41.60 16.61
C PHE A 47 -18.49 -40.59 16.76
N LYS A 48 -18.20 -39.83 15.68
CA LYS A 48 -17.17 -38.78 15.65
C LYS A 48 -17.73 -37.49 15.08
N THR A 49 -17.26 -36.36 15.60
CA THR A 49 -17.62 -35.02 15.13
C THR A 49 -16.44 -34.40 14.41
N VAL A 50 -16.71 -33.73 13.30
CA VAL A 50 -15.76 -32.90 12.52
C VAL A 50 -16.21 -31.45 12.71
N ASP A 51 -15.28 -30.59 13.10
CA ASP A 51 -15.56 -29.18 13.37
C ASP A 51 -15.75 -28.38 12.07
N SER A 52 -16.28 -27.16 12.18
CA SER A 52 -16.70 -26.35 11.02
C SER A 52 -15.55 -25.87 10.13
N ASP A 53 -14.34 -25.84 10.64
CA ASP A 53 -13.11 -25.41 10.02
C ASP A 53 -12.19 -26.55 9.59
N GLU A 54 -12.63 -27.80 9.84
CA GLU A 54 -11.92 -29.02 9.50
C GLU A 54 -12.63 -29.82 8.41
N GLN A 55 -11.89 -30.61 7.69
CA GLN A 55 -12.37 -31.77 6.92
C GLN A 55 -11.62 -33.03 7.37
N ALA A 56 -12.31 -34.16 7.33
CA ALA A 56 -11.72 -35.38 7.81
C ALA A 56 -11.56 -36.42 6.69
N ILE A 57 -10.46 -37.13 6.75
CA ILE A 57 -10.18 -38.32 5.90
C ILE A 57 -10.38 -39.55 6.76
N VAL A 58 -11.13 -40.51 6.26
CA VAL A 58 -11.30 -41.81 6.92
C VAL A 58 -10.38 -42.83 6.27
N LEU A 59 -9.52 -43.41 7.07
CA LEU A 59 -8.66 -44.51 6.69
C LEU A 59 -9.29 -45.84 7.14
N ARG A 60 -9.58 -46.74 6.21
CA ARG A 60 -10.01 -48.09 6.52
C ARG A 60 -8.82 -49.06 6.36
N PHE A 61 -8.36 -49.62 7.46
CA PHE A 61 -7.14 -50.45 7.48
C PHE A 61 -5.96 -49.73 6.81
N GLY A 62 -5.75 -48.45 7.07
CA GLY A 62 -4.67 -47.63 6.51
C GLY A 62 -4.86 -47.19 5.05
N LYS A 63 -6.03 -47.46 4.43
CA LYS A 63 -6.36 -46.97 3.08
C LYS A 63 -7.47 -45.97 3.10
N ILE A 64 -7.33 -44.89 2.31
CA ILE A 64 -8.37 -43.84 2.20
C ILE A 64 -9.69 -44.52 1.72
N ARG A 65 -10.73 -44.34 2.50
CA ARG A 65 -12.08 -44.83 2.19
C ARG A 65 -12.78 -43.87 1.21
N GLY A 66 -13.49 -44.45 0.23
CA GLY A 66 -14.30 -43.68 -0.71
C GLY A 66 -13.68 -43.50 -2.09
N VAL A 67 -14.45 -42.96 -3.02
CA VAL A 67 -14.03 -42.66 -4.40
C VAL A 67 -14.54 -41.26 -4.75
N GLY A 68 -13.66 -40.41 -5.31
CA GLY A 68 -13.98 -39.03 -5.67
C GLY A 68 -14.33 -38.17 -4.47
N GLU A 69 -15.36 -37.34 -4.57
CA GLU A 69 -15.78 -36.38 -3.53
C GLU A 69 -16.16 -37.04 -2.19
N ASN A 70 -16.54 -38.34 -2.19
CA ASN A 70 -16.90 -39.06 -0.96
C ASN A 70 -15.69 -39.51 -0.12
N ARG A 71 -14.47 -39.07 -0.43
CA ARG A 71 -13.25 -39.38 0.34
C ARG A 71 -13.10 -38.45 1.55
N LEU A 72 -13.69 -37.28 1.48
CA LEU A 72 -13.64 -36.26 2.52
C LEU A 72 -14.99 -36.26 3.28
N LEU A 73 -14.91 -36.20 4.59
CA LEU A 73 -16.06 -35.94 5.43
C LEU A 73 -16.15 -34.42 5.70
N ASP A 74 -17.29 -33.88 5.36
CA ASP A 74 -17.61 -32.48 5.66
C ASP A 74 -17.87 -32.27 7.16
N PRO A 75 -17.85 -31.01 7.64
CA PRO A 75 -18.18 -30.69 9.02
C PRO A 75 -19.52 -31.27 9.46
N GLY A 76 -19.54 -31.86 10.67
CA GLY A 76 -20.74 -32.46 11.22
C GLY A 76 -20.50 -33.73 12.01
N ALA A 77 -21.61 -34.42 12.39
CA ALA A 77 -21.56 -35.67 13.11
C ALA A 77 -21.59 -36.85 12.10
N HIS A 78 -20.57 -37.70 12.17
CA HIS A 78 -20.44 -38.85 11.30
C HIS A 78 -20.32 -40.13 12.11
N TRP A 79 -20.91 -41.22 11.60
CA TRP A 79 -20.70 -42.51 12.15
C TRP A 79 -19.71 -43.31 11.27
N ILE A 80 -18.62 -43.75 11.87
CA ILE A 80 -17.59 -44.55 11.27
C ILE A 80 -17.39 -45.81 12.11
N LEU A 81 -16.74 -46.80 11.54
CA LEU A 81 -16.41 -48.01 12.32
C LEU A 81 -15.36 -47.63 13.39
N PRO A 82 -15.47 -48.20 14.61
CA PRO A 82 -14.51 -47.92 15.65
C PRO A 82 -13.10 -48.41 15.33
N TYR A 83 -12.09 -47.73 15.92
CA TYR A 83 -10.71 -48.24 15.86
C TYR A 83 -10.63 -49.72 16.29
N PRO A 84 -9.85 -50.55 15.62
CA PRO A 84 -8.82 -50.27 14.60
C PRO A 84 -9.31 -50.39 13.15
N ILE A 85 -10.62 -50.46 12.87
CA ILE A 85 -11.14 -50.69 11.53
C ILE A 85 -11.07 -49.39 10.71
N ASP A 86 -11.67 -48.33 11.21
CA ASP A 86 -11.61 -47.00 10.61
C ASP A 86 -10.85 -46.05 11.55
N GLU A 87 -9.98 -45.23 10.98
CA GLU A 87 -9.26 -44.16 11.62
C GLU A 87 -9.64 -42.83 10.96
N ILE A 88 -9.87 -41.82 11.76
CA ILE A 88 -10.23 -40.47 11.27
C ILE A 88 -9.06 -39.53 11.46
N ILE A 89 -8.66 -38.86 10.36
CA ILE A 89 -7.65 -37.79 10.38
C ILE A 89 -8.33 -36.50 10.05
N LYS A 90 -8.30 -35.55 10.97
CA LYS A 90 -8.87 -34.23 10.80
C LYS A 90 -7.81 -33.27 10.27
N ILE A 91 -8.14 -32.51 9.22
CA ILE A 91 -7.23 -31.56 8.58
C ILE A 91 -7.90 -30.19 8.58
N PRO A 92 -7.25 -29.15 9.13
CA PRO A 92 -7.79 -27.80 9.16
C PRO A 92 -7.74 -27.16 7.76
N VAL A 93 -8.90 -26.97 7.11
CA VAL A 93 -8.98 -26.47 5.72
C VAL A 93 -9.35 -24.99 5.63
N LYS A 94 -10.05 -24.45 6.61
CA LYS A 94 -10.50 -23.04 6.61
C LYS A 94 -9.64 -22.14 7.48
N THR A 95 -8.75 -22.72 8.25
CA THR A 95 -7.89 -21.99 9.18
C THR A 95 -6.69 -21.42 8.45
N LYS A 96 -6.48 -20.11 8.57
CA LYS A 96 -5.28 -19.43 8.08
C LYS A 96 -4.20 -19.51 9.13
N VAL A 97 -3.08 -20.10 8.80
CA VAL A 97 -1.92 -20.24 9.68
C VAL A 97 -0.89 -19.20 9.32
N ASN A 98 -0.40 -18.50 10.35
CA ASN A 98 0.64 -17.49 10.21
C ASN A 98 1.98 -18.07 10.66
N LEU A 99 2.96 -18.06 9.76
CA LEU A 99 4.30 -18.52 10.01
C LEU A 99 5.27 -17.34 9.94
N ALA A 100 5.94 -17.04 11.06
CA ALA A 100 6.96 -16.02 11.12
C ALA A 100 8.32 -16.63 10.77
N ILE A 101 8.99 -16.10 9.74
CA ILE A 101 10.28 -16.60 9.25
C ILE A 101 11.33 -15.54 9.54
N ASN A 102 12.29 -15.90 10.39
CA ASN A 102 13.35 -15.03 10.87
C ASN A 102 14.75 -15.48 10.43
N SER A 103 14.85 -16.47 9.57
CA SER A 103 16.11 -17.08 9.11
C SER A 103 17.04 -16.08 8.44
N PHE A 104 16.49 -14.99 7.87
CA PHE A 104 17.27 -13.93 7.22
C PHE A 104 17.56 -12.72 8.11
N TRP A 105 17.38 -12.90 9.43
CA TRP A 105 17.61 -11.82 10.38
C TRP A 105 18.91 -12.02 11.16
N TYR A 106 19.59 -10.92 11.48
CA TYR A 106 20.81 -10.99 12.30
C TYR A 106 20.50 -11.51 13.72
N PHE A 107 21.50 -12.17 14.30
CA PHE A 107 21.37 -12.75 15.63
C PHE A 107 21.09 -11.68 16.69
N GLN A 108 20.03 -11.88 17.47
CA GLN A 108 19.64 -11.04 18.60
C GLN A 108 19.55 -11.86 19.87
N THR A 109 20.08 -11.32 20.96
CA THR A 109 19.87 -11.92 22.29
C THR A 109 18.44 -11.62 22.78
N LYS A 110 17.96 -12.40 23.76
CA LYS A 110 16.64 -12.12 24.37
C LYS A 110 16.54 -10.69 24.94
N GLU A 111 17.65 -10.17 25.47
CA GLU A 111 17.74 -8.81 25.99
C GLU A 111 17.63 -7.76 24.89
N ASP A 112 18.25 -8.00 23.73
CA ASP A 112 18.16 -7.11 22.57
C ASP A 112 16.73 -7.08 22.01
N MET A 113 16.04 -8.24 22.03
CA MET A 113 14.63 -8.31 21.57
C MET A 113 13.68 -7.53 22.49
N LEU A 114 13.93 -7.53 23.79
CA LEU A 114 13.10 -6.84 24.79
C LEU A 114 13.34 -5.34 24.83
N SER A 115 14.56 -4.89 24.51
CA SER A 115 14.96 -3.50 24.71
C SER A 115 14.50 -2.55 23.60
N ASN A 116 13.98 -3.03 22.47
CA ASN A 116 13.69 -2.22 21.28
C ASN A 116 14.84 -1.27 20.85
N ALA A 117 16.02 -1.44 21.43
CA ALA A 117 17.19 -0.64 21.14
C ALA A 117 17.80 -1.08 19.81
N LYS A 118 18.34 -0.12 19.06
CA LYS A 118 19.19 -0.44 17.90
C LYS A 118 20.27 -1.43 18.38
N PRO A 119 20.57 -2.48 17.59
CA PRO A 119 21.60 -3.46 17.97
C PRO A 119 22.89 -2.72 18.30
N ARG A 120 23.45 -3.01 19.47
CA ARG A 120 24.74 -2.42 19.86
C ARG A 120 25.84 -3.04 19.01
N VAL A 121 26.14 -2.39 17.92
CA VAL A 121 27.30 -2.76 17.08
C VAL A 121 28.55 -2.50 17.89
N ARG A 122 29.24 -3.56 18.26
CA ARG A 122 30.57 -3.43 18.86
C ARG A 122 31.55 -3.01 17.76
N PRO A 123 32.32 -1.93 17.94
CA PRO A 123 33.32 -1.53 16.96
C PRO A 123 34.22 -2.72 16.61
N GLY A 124 34.37 -2.98 15.29
CA GLY A 124 35.19 -4.08 14.77
C GLY A 124 34.49 -5.44 14.61
N MET A 125 33.22 -5.58 14.97
CA MET A 125 32.48 -6.80 14.78
C MET A 125 31.68 -6.72 13.47
N GLY A 126 32.22 -7.29 12.42
CA GLY A 126 31.53 -7.44 11.12
C GLY A 126 30.40 -8.48 11.17
N LEU A 127 29.78 -8.72 10.02
CA LEU A 127 28.81 -9.78 9.83
C LEU A 127 29.38 -11.13 10.25
N ARG A 128 28.60 -11.94 10.97
CA ARG A 128 28.98 -13.31 11.37
C ARG A 128 28.18 -14.30 10.54
N PRO A 129 28.71 -14.80 9.43
CA PRO A 129 27.96 -15.62 8.46
C PRO A 129 27.33 -16.89 9.02
N LEU A 130 27.84 -17.41 10.16
CA LEU A 130 27.31 -18.61 10.82
C LEU A 130 26.18 -18.32 11.82
N LEU A 131 25.96 -17.08 12.19
CA LEU A 131 24.98 -16.70 13.22
C LEU A 131 23.95 -15.71 12.69
N ASP A 132 24.37 -14.84 11.78
CA ASP A 132 23.53 -13.78 11.23
C ASP A 132 22.89 -14.26 9.93
N GLY A 133 21.56 -14.34 9.89
CA GLY A 133 20.82 -14.58 8.66
C GLY A 133 20.81 -13.32 7.80
N TYR A 134 20.90 -13.48 6.48
CA TYR A 134 20.88 -12.38 5.52
C TYR A 134 20.39 -12.83 4.15
N CYS A 135 19.90 -11.87 3.35
CA CYS A 135 19.63 -12.05 1.93
C CYS A 135 20.69 -11.31 1.10
N LEU A 136 20.98 -11.85 -0.08
CA LEU A 136 21.78 -11.18 -1.08
C LEU A 136 20.88 -10.44 -2.07
N THR A 137 21.22 -9.18 -2.36
CA THR A 137 20.55 -8.36 -3.35
C THR A 137 21.55 -7.94 -4.42
N ARG A 138 21.05 -7.67 -5.63
CA ARG A 138 21.89 -7.22 -6.74
C ARG A 138 22.48 -5.87 -6.45
N SER A 139 23.76 -5.66 -6.79
CA SER A 139 24.38 -4.35 -6.77
C SER A 139 23.77 -3.43 -7.84
N GLU A 140 23.62 -2.15 -7.53
CA GLU A 140 23.28 -1.16 -8.53
C GLU A 140 24.45 -0.99 -9.50
N LYS A 141 24.16 -1.00 -10.80
CA LYS A 141 25.10 -0.54 -11.81
C LYS A 141 25.16 1.00 -11.71
N GLY A 142 25.81 1.48 -10.65
CA GLY A 142 25.96 2.91 -10.42
C GLY A 142 27.02 3.53 -11.32
N ALA A 143 26.93 4.82 -11.56
CA ALA A 143 27.83 5.67 -12.34
C ALA A 143 29.28 5.78 -11.79
N GLY A 144 29.73 4.80 -11.01
CA GLY A 144 31.07 4.69 -10.44
C GLY A 144 31.69 3.30 -10.53
N ALA A 145 31.01 2.34 -11.18
CA ALA A 145 31.61 1.05 -11.43
C ALA A 145 32.79 1.24 -12.42
N THR A 146 33.98 1.12 -11.90
CA THR A 146 35.20 1.04 -12.73
C THR A 146 34.98 -0.04 -13.78
N ALA A 147 35.24 0.29 -15.04
CA ALA A 147 35.19 -0.63 -16.17
C ALA A 147 36.09 -1.85 -15.86
N GLY A 148 35.47 -2.97 -15.42
CA GLY A 148 36.17 -4.17 -14.96
C GLY A 148 35.45 -4.89 -13.81
N SER A 149 34.50 -4.28 -13.11
CA SER A 149 33.64 -4.94 -12.13
C SER A 149 32.55 -5.68 -12.91
N ASP A 150 32.65 -6.98 -12.93
CA ASP A 150 31.84 -7.93 -13.73
C ASP A 150 30.40 -8.06 -13.21
N GLY A 151 29.87 -7.05 -12.49
CA GLY A 151 28.48 -7.03 -12.01
C GLY A 151 28.13 -8.11 -10.97
N SER A 152 29.16 -8.74 -10.38
CA SER A 152 29.03 -9.80 -9.38
C SER A 152 29.00 -9.31 -7.94
N ASP A 153 28.99 -7.99 -7.73
CA ASP A 153 28.91 -7.44 -6.38
C ASP A 153 27.47 -7.57 -5.88
N TYR A 154 27.30 -8.25 -4.75
CA TYR A 154 26.03 -8.38 -4.05
C TYR A 154 26.05 -7.51 -2.79
N ASN A 155 24.92 -6.92 -2.51
CA ASN A 155 24.65 -6.24 -1.25
C ASN A 155 23.95 -7.17 -0.27
N ILE A 156 24.15 -6.92 1.02
CA ILE A 156 23.55 -7.70 2.11
C ILE A 156 22.42 -6.91 2.71
N VAL A 157 21.27 -7.58 2.92
CA VAL A 157 20.10 -7.04 3.60
C VAL A 157 19.54 -8.07 4.58
N HIS A 158 19.12 -7.62 5.74
CA HIS A 158 18.42 -8.44 6.72
C HIS A 158 16.92 -8.25 6.58
N THR A 159 16.18 -9.36 6.53
CA THR A 159 14.73 -9.34 6.31
C THR A 159 14.00 -10.24 7.28
N LYS A 160 12.82 -9.82 7.70
CA LYS A 160 11.85 -10.66 8.44
C LYS A 160 10.60 -10.81 7.62
N TRP A 161 10.07 -12.04 7.61
CA TRP A 161 8.92 -12.38 6.80
C TRP A 161 7.81 -12.99 7.62
N GLN A 162 6.61 -12.83 7.12
CA GLN A 162 5.43 -13.51 7.61
C GLN A 162 4.72 -14.16 6.42
N LEU A 163 4.61 -15.48 6.49
CA LEU A 163 3.88 -16.29 5.54
C LEU A 163 2.51 -16.64 6.14
N THR A 164 1.45 -16.37 5.42
CA THR A 164 0.11 -16.86 5.76
C THR A 164 -0.31 -17.89 4.72
N TYR A 165 -0.63 -19.09 5.16
CA TYR A 165 -1.06 -20.19 4.30
C TYR A 165 -2.32 -20.85 4.85
N GLN A 166 -2.95 -21.67 4.02
CA GLN A 166 -4.04 -22.57 4.38
C GLN A 166 -3.94 -23.86 3.61
N ILE A 167 -4.52 -24.94 4.12
CA ILE A 167 -4.66 -26.19 3.41
C ILE A 167 -5.94 -26.11 2.59
N ASP A 168 -5.81 -26.13 1.25
CA ASP A 168 -6.93 -26.00 0.31
C ASP A 168 -7.44 -27.38 -0.16
N ASP A 169 -6.53 -28.32 -0.37
CA ASP A 169 -6.84 -29.69 -0.78
C ASP A 169 -6.29 -30.70 0.24
N PRO A 170 -7.12 -31.13 1.21
CA PRO A 170 -6.67 -32.03 2.28
C PRO A 170 -6.31 -33.43 1.76
N GLU A 171 -6.87 -33.89 0.63
CA GLU A 171 -6.51 -35.19 0.06
C GLU A 171 -5.10 -35.18 -0.50
N ARG A 172 -4.75 -34.16 -1.30
CA ARG A 172 -3.38 -34.00 -1.80
C ARG A 172 -2.40 -33.79 -0.67
N PHE A 173 -2.75 -32.94 0.28
CA PHE A 173 -1.95 -32.69 1.48
C PHE A 173 -1.60 -33.98 2.19
N PHE A 174 -2.58 -34.79 2.55
CA PHE A 174 -2.37 -36.06 3.26
C PHE A 174 -1.53 -37.08 2.46
N ARG A 175 -1.66 -37.10 1.14
CA ARG A 175 -0.95 -38.03 0.30
C ARG A 175 0.52 -37.66 0.03
N ARG A 176 0.83 -36.37 0.05
CA ARG A 176 2.14 -35.88 -0.38
C ARG A 176 2.99 -35.33 0.77
N ILE A 177 2.36 -34.84 1.78
CA ILE A 177 3.06 -34.26 2.93
C ILE A 177 3.08 -35.29 4.05
N HIS A 178 4.31 -35.62 4.49
CA HIS A 178 4.48 -36.46 5.68
C HIS A 178 4.30 -35.61 6.93
N VAL A 179 3.42 -36.08 7.78
CA VAL A 179 3.19 -35.50 9.12
C VAL A 179 3.28 -36.63 10.13
N ARG A 180 3.79 -36.35 11.29
CA ARG A 180 3.85 -37.32 12.40
C ARG A 180 2.46 -37.88 12.69
N ASP A 181 2.39 -39.17 13.05
CA ASP A 181 1.14 -39.75 13.51
C ASP A 181 0.63 -39.05 14.78
N VAL A 182 -0.67 -38.74 14.78
CA VAL A 182 -1.32 -38.12 15.92
C VAL A 182 -1.57 -39.14 17.02
N THR A 183 -1.03 -38.89 18.20
CA THR A 183 -1.23 -39.79 19.36
C THR A 183 -2.45 -39.32 20.19
N PRO A 184 -3.10 -40.25 20.94
CA PRO A 184 -4.22 -39.86 21.78
C PRO A 184 -3.86 -38.76 22.77
N GLY A 185 -4.51 -37.61 22.65
CA GLY A 185 -4.26 -36.42 23.47
C GLY A 185 -3.58 -35.26 22.75
N ASP A 186 -3.06 -35.49 21.55
CA ASP A 186 -2.50 -34.44 20.70
C ASP A 186 -3.66 -33.69 19.99
N ASP A 187 -3.45 -32.40 19.75
CA ASP A 187 -4.31 -31.64 18.87
C ASP A 187 -3.87 -31.82 17.42
N TYR A 188 -4.80 -32.20 16.53
CA TYR A 188 -4.52 -32.36 15.11
C TYR A 188 -3.97 -31.10 14.47
N PHE A 189 -4.49 -29.94 14.87
CA PHE A 189 -4.03 -28.64 14.38
C PHE A 189 -2.54 -28.42 14.72
N ASP A 190 -2.16 -28.61 15.96
CA ASP A 190 -0.77 -28.42 16.42
C ASP A 190 0.21 -29.41 15.78
N VAL A 191 -0.20 -30.66 15.59
CA VAL A 191 0.64 -31.67 14.94
C VAL A 191 0.83 -31.36 13.45
N ILE A 192 -0.23 -30.96 12.74
CA ILE A 192 -0.17 -30.66 11.30
C ILE A 192 0.60 -29.38 11.02
N THR A 193 0.36 -28.31 11.80
CA THR A 193 0.92 -26.99 11.55
C THR A 193 2.21 -26.70 12.31
N GLY A 194 2.55 -27.50 13.27
CA GLY A 194 3.70 -27.34 14.15
C GLY A 194 5.05 -27.78 13.59
N ASP A 195 6.03 -27.83 14.45
CA ASP A 195 7.43 -28.15 14.11
C ASP A 195 7.62 -29.58 13.56
N ASP A 196 6.76 -30.52 13.98
CA ASP A 196 6.75 -31.90 13.47
C ASP A 196 5.84 -32.08 12.23
N GLY A 197 5.19 -31.01 11.80
CA GLY A 197 4.25 -31.01 10.68
C GLY A 197 4.79 -30.37 9.41
N VAL A 198 3.97 -29.50 8.81
CA VAL A 198 4.28 -28.86 7.53
C VAL A 198 5.25 -27.66 7.66
N LYS A 199 5.43 -27.13 8.85
CA LYS A 199 6.22 -25.91 9.10
C LYS A 199 7.65 -26.00 8.56
N PRO A 200 8.47 -27.06 8.83
CA PRO A 200 9.84 -27.12 8.30
C PRO A 200 9.88 -27.11 6.79
N LEU A 201 8.99 -27.85 6.15
CA LEU A 201 8.89 -27.87 4.70
C LEU A 201 8.58 -26.50 4.11
N LEU A 202 7.63 -25.77 4.73
CA LEU A 202 7.26 -24.42 4.28
C LEU A 202 8.40 -23.42 4.53
N GLU A 203 9.10 -23.51 5.64
CA GLU A 203 10.28 -22.69 5.93
C GLU A 203 11.37 -22.90 4.87
N ASP A 204 11.77 -24.13 4.58
CA ASP A 204 12.80 -24.44 3.59
C ASP A 204 12.41 -23.97 2.18
N MET A 205 11.17 -24.24 1.75
CA MET A 205 10.69 -23.81 0.42
C MET A 205 10.53 -22.29 0.32
N PHE A 206 10.13 -21.66 1.40
CA PHE A 206 10.03 -20.20 1.47
C PHE A 206 11.42 -19.56 1.43
N GLU A 207 12.37 -20.08 2.18
CA GLU A 207 13.75 -19.59 2.18
C GLU A 207 14.38 -19.66 0.79
N ASP A 208 14.19 -20.76 0.09
CA ASP A 208 14.64 -20.90 -1.29
C ASP A 208 13.93 -19.91 -2.24
N ALA A 209 12.62 -19.69 -2.07
CA ALA A 209 11.89 -18.69 -2.85
C ALA A 209 12.37 -17.25 -2.57
N VAL A 210 12.68 -16.93 -1.30
CA VAL A 210 13.24 -15.63 -0.92
C VAL A 210 14.62 -15.41 -1.53
N VAL A 211 15.53 -16.37 -1.39
CA VAL A 211 16.88 -16.26 -1.97
C VAL A 211 16.80 -16.08 -3.49
N THR A 212 15.98 -16.88 -4.16
CA THR A 212 15.79 -16.80 -5.61
C THR A 212 15.22 -15.45 -6.06
N ALA A 213 14.29 -14.91 -5.29
CA ALA A 213 13.67 -13.63 -5.62
C ALA A 213 14.60 -12.44 -5.34
N MET A 214 15.23 -12.41 -4.15
CA MET A 214 15.98 -11.25 -3.65
C MET A 214 17.18 -10.88 -4.52
N VAL A 215 17.86 -11.86 -5.12
CA VAL A 215 18.98 -11.63 -6.04
C VAL A 215 18.60 -10.80 -7.27
N ASN A 216 17.32 -10.74 -7.62
CA ASN A 216 16.85 -9.95 -8.76
C ASN A 216 16.57 -8.48 -8.45
N TYR A 217 16.59 -8.09 -7.18
CA TYR A 217 16.29 -6.73 -6.73
C TYR A 217 17.53 -6.05 -6.20
N THR A 218 17.56 -4.71 -6.31
CA THR A 218 18.59 -3.89 -5.68
C THR A 218 18.29 -3.70 -4.19
N ILE A 219 19.29 -3.22 -3.43
CA ILE A 219 19.10 -2.97 -2.00
C ILE A 219 18.04 -1.89 -1.74
N ASP A 220 17.99 -0.85 -2.58
CA ASP A 220 17.00 0.21 -2.48
C ASP A 220 15.59 -0.31 -2.77
N GLU A 221 15.44 -1.18 -3.79
CA GLU A 221 14.19 -1.87 -4.05
C GLU A 221 13.79 -2.79 -2.88
N ALA A 222 14.74 -3.50 -2.27
CA ALA A 222 14.49 -4.40 -1.15
C ALA A 222 14.01 -3.67 0.10
N ILE A 223 14.43 -2.42 0.30
CA ILE A 223 14.01 -1.59 1.44
C ILE A 223 12.72 -0.81 1.15
N SER A 224 12.56 -0.32 -0.09
CA SER A 224 11.44 0.54 -0.47
C SER A 224 10.22 -0.21 -1.00
N SER A 225 10.41 -1.34 -1.69
CA SER A 225 9.34 -2.04 -2.43
C SER A 225 8.63 -3.09 -1.58
N ARG A 226 7.78 -2.63 -0.66
CA ARG A 226 7.06 -3.51 0.27
C ARG A 226 6.03 -4.44 -0.38
N ASP A 227 5.58 -4.16 -1.61
CA ASP A 227 4.52 -4.94 -2.26
C ASP A 227 5.01 -5.83 -3.41
N ARG A 228 5.99 -5.38 -4.19
CA ARG A 228 6.46 -6.12 -5.38
C ARG A 228 7.18 -7.41 -5.04
N ILE A 229 8.08 -7.33 -4.07
CA ILE A 229 8.92 -8.46 -3.66
C ILE A 229 8.08 -9.56 -3.01
N PRO A 230 7.20 -9.27 -2.03
CA PRO A 230 6.32 -10.28 -1.46
C PRO A 230 5.45 -11.01 -2.48
N ARG A 231 4.86 -10.30 -3.45
CA ARG A 231 4.06 -10.91 -4.52
C ARG A 231 4.89 -11.79 -5.46
N HIS A 232 6.15 -11.45 -5.66
CA HIS A 232 7.05 -12.28 -6.46
C HIS A 232 7.37 -13.59 -5.73
N ILE A 233 7.70 -13.49 -4.44
CA ILE A 233 7.96 -14.65 -3.57
C ILE A 233 6.72 -15.53 -3.44
N GLU A 234 5.54 -14.94 -3.25
CA GLU A 234 4.26 -15.67 -3.20
C GLU A 234 4.05 -16.54 -4.43
N ARG A 235 4.26 -15.99 -5.63
CA ARG A 235 4.14 -16.75 -6.88
C ARG A 235 5.19 -17.87 -7.01
N LEU A 236 6.43 -17.61 -6.61
CA LEU A 236 7.49 -18.61 -6.63
C LEU A 236 7.19 -19.73 -5.65
N LEU A 237 6.80 -19.41 -4.43
CA LEU A 237 6.45 -20.39 -3.41
C LEU A 237 5.24 -21.21 -3.83
N GLN A 238 4.16 -20.56 -4.30
CA GLN A 238 2.97 -21.29 -4.78
C GLN A 238 3.33 -22.23 -5.92
N GLY A 239 4.13 -21.79 -6.89
CA GLY A 239 4.58 -22.64 -7.99
C GLY A 239 5.37 -23.86 -7.53
N LYS A 240 6.20 -23.74 -6.48
CA LYS A 240 6.93 -24.86 -5.88
C LYS A 240 5.99 -25.80 -5.14
N LEU A 241 5.04 -25.27 -4.35
CA LEU A 241 4.02 -26.06 -3.63
C LEU A 241 3.10 -26.81 -4.58
N ASP A 242 2.74 -26.20 -5.72
CA ASP A 242 1.94 -26.84 -6.76
C ASP A 242 2.71 -27.96 -7.48
N ALA A 243 4.01 -27.76 -7.72
CA ALA A 243 4.86 -28.76 -8.36
C ALA A 243 4.98 -30.08 -7.57
N ILE A 244 4.94 -30.01 -6.23
CA ILE A 244 4.90 -31.18 -5.35
C ILE A 244 3.48 -31.65 -5.05
N GLU A 245 2.45 -31.02 -5.61
CA GLU A 245 1.03 -31.30 -5.35
C GLU A 245 0.70 -31.27 -3.84
N SER A 246 1.23 -30.29 -3.12
CA SER A 246 1.14 -30.21 -1.66
C SER A 246 -0.28 -30.02 -1.12
N GLY A 247 -1.22 -29.52 -1.91
CA GLY A 247 -2.55 -29.14 -1.45
C GLY A 247 -2.58 -27.89 -0.56
N ILE A 248 -1.45 -27.17 -0.43
CA ILE A 248 -1.31 -25.97 0.37
C ILE A 248 -1.44 -24.75 -0.53
N LYS A 249 -2.21 -23.76 -0.08
CA LYS A 249 -2.38 -22.47 -0.74
C LYS A 249 -1.76 -21.36 0.07
N VAL A 250 -0.90 -20.58 -0.57
CA VAL A 250 -0.36 -19.35 -0.01
C VAL A 250 -1.44 -18.29 -0.06
N VAL A 251 -1.78 -17.71 1.10
CA VAL A 251 -2.78 -16.65 1.22
C VAL A 251 -2.14 -15.28 1.08
N SER A 252 -1.00 -15.07 1.74
CA SER A 252 -0.22 -13.85 1.62
C SER A 252 1.21 -14.04 2.12
N VAL A 253 2.11 -13.28 1.52
CA VAL A 253 3.49 -13.12 1.97
C VAL A 253 3.68 -11.65 2.33
N GLN A 254 4.28 -11.37 3.48
CA GLN A 254 4.56 -10.02 3.93
C GLN A 254 6.01 -9.90 4.41
N MET A 255 6.68 -8.86 3.96
CA MET A 255 7.98 -8.47 4.49
C MET A 255 7.74 -7.52 5.67
N THR A 256 7.91 -8.02 6.89
CA THR A 256 7.64 -7.26 8.11
C THR A 256 8.73 -6.25 8.42
N ARG A 257 9.99 -6.62 8.13
CA ARG A 257 11.16 -5.73 8.28
C ARG A 257 12.16 -5.98 7.16
N SER A 258 12.83 -4.91 6.74
CA SER A 258 13.97 -4.93 5.84
C SER A 258 14.95 -3.86 6.31
N GLU A 259 16.16 -4.25 6.67
CA GLU A 259 17.16 -3.35 7.23
C GLU A 259 18.55 -3.69 6.66
N PRO A 260 19.41 -2.69 6.42
CA PRO A 260 20.80 -2.94 6.07
C PRO A 260 21.55 -3.53 7.28
N PRO A 261 22.75 -4.11 7.08
CA PRO A 261 23.54 -4.61 8.20
C PRO A 261 23.78 -3.52 9.26
N PRO A 262 23.65 -3.86 10.56
CA PRO A 262 23.71 -2.88 11.65
C PRO A 262 24.95 -1.99 11.65
N HIS A 263 26.10 -2.51 11.18
CA HIS A 263 27.37 -1.76 11.15
C HIS A 263 27.45 -0.75 9.98
N THR A 264 26.59 -0.85 8.96
CA THR A 264 26.53 0.06 7.81
C THR A 264 25.26 0.91 7.83
N SER A 265 24.36 0.71 8.80
CA SER A 265 23.03 1.34 8.90
C SER A 265 23.12 2.86 8.80
N ASP A 266 24.01 3.50 9.55
CA ASP A 266 24.14 4.97 9.59
C ASP A 266 24.63 5.54 8.25
N ALA A 267 25.57 4.86 7.59
CA ALA A 267 26.06 5.27 6.28
C ALA A 267 24.97 5.07 5.20
N PHE A 268 24.19 4.02 5.33
CA PHE A 268 23.10 3.72 4.43
C PHE A 268 21.93 4.71 4.59
N GLU A 269 21.55 5.03 5.83
CA GLU A 269 20.55 6.08 6.13
C GLU A 269 21.01 7.43 5.55
N ALA A 270 22.28 7.79 5.71
CA ALA A 270 22.83 9.03 5.13
C ALA A 270 22.76 9.03 3.59
N SER A 271 23.03 7.90 2.94
CA SER A 271 22.93 7.75 1.48
C SER A 271 21.48 7.88 1.00
N ILE A 272 20.54 7.23 1.68
CA ILE A 272 19.11 7.36 1.36
C ILE A 272 18.62 8.79 1.53
N MET A 273 19.00 9.46 2.62
CA MET A 273 18.65 10.86 2.85
C MET A 273 19.20 11.77 1.77
N ALA A 274 20.44 11.55 1.34
CA ALA A 274 21.05 12.31 0.25
C ALA A 274 20.34 12.07 -1.09
N SER A 275 20.00 10.82 -1.39
CA SER A 275 19.24 10.45 -2.60
C SER A 275 17.85 11.09 -2.61
N GLN A 276 17.11 10.99 -1.49
CA GLN A 276 15.80 11.62 -1.34
C GLN A 276 15.88 13.15 -1.45
N ALA A 277 16.89 13.78 -0.85
CA ALA A 277 17.11 15.21 -0.96
C ALA A 277 17.40 15.62 -2.41
N SER A 278 18.22 14.86 -3.13
CA SER A 278 18.48 15.06 -4.57
C SER A 278 17.20 14.94 -5.39
N GLN A 279 16.42 13.87 -5.17
CA GLN A 279 15.17 13.65 -5.90
C GLN A 279 14.12 14.73 -5.62
N LYS A 280 14.05 15.17 -4.37
CA LYS A 280 13.20 16.29 -3.96
C LYS A 280 13.62 17.57 -4.68
N ALA A 281 14.92 17.90 -4.68
CA ALA A 281 15.43 19.09 -5.36
C ALA A 281 15.15 19.06 -6.87
N VAL A 282 15.31 17.91 -7.53
CA VAL A 282 14.95 17.74 -8.96
C VAL A 282 13.47 17.93 -9.19
N THR A 283 12.62 17.35 -8.32
CA THR A 283 11.16 17.50 -8.43
C THR A 283 10.72 18.94 -8.19
N GLU A 284 11.26 19.60 -7.17
CA GLU A 284 10.99 21.02 -6.89
C GLU A 284 11.43 21.92 -8.04
N ALA A 285 12.61 21.65 -8.65
CA ALA A 285 13.08 22.39 -9.81
C ALA A 285 12.17 22.21 -11.04
N LYS A 286 11.72 20.97 -11.30
CA LYS A 286 10.75 20.70 -12.38
C LYS A 286 9.41 21.41 -12.13
N THR A 287 8.87 21.28 -10.94
CA THR A 287 7.60 21.94 -10.57
C THR A 287 7.73 23.45 -10.66
N TYR A 288 8.86 24.02 -10.22
CA TYR A 288 9.13 25.45 -10.38
C TYR A 288 9.17 25.88 -11.85
N ALA A 289 9.87 25.10 -12.70
CA ALA A 289 9.93 25.39 -14.12
C ALA A 289 8.55 25.32 -14.80
N GLU A 290 7.77 24.27 -14.53
CA GLU A 290 6.41 24.10 -15.03
C GLU A 290 5.47 25.22 -14.57
N ASN A 291 5.52 25.56 -13.28
CA ASN A 291 4.71 26.65 -12.72
C ASN A 291 5.08 28.01 -13.36
N THR A 292 6.38 28.27 -13.53
CA THR A 292 6.86 29.52 -14.13
C THR A 292 6.43 29.63 -15.61
N LEU A 293 6.52 28.53 -16.35
CA LEU A 293 6.07 28.47 -17.74
C LEU A 293 4.55 28.69 -17.82
N ASN A 294 3.78 27.99 -16.99
CA ASN A 294 2.33 28.08 -16.96
C ASN A 294 1.84 29.48 -16.52
N GLU A 295 2.47 30.10 -15.54
CA GLU A 295 2.15 31.47 -15.10
C GLU A 295 2.48 32.49 -16.20
N THR A 296 3.58 32.28 -16.92
CA THR A 296 4.04 33.19 -17.97
C THR A 296 3.21 33.10 -19.26
N ALA A 297 2.97 31.90 -19.76
CA ALA A 297 2.40 31.67 -21.08
C ALA A 297 1.15 30.75 -21.09
N GLY A 298 0.73 30.24 -19.93
CA GLY A 298 -0.45 29.36 -19.80
C GLY A 298 -0.20 27.92 -20.26
N PRO A 299 -1.28 27.15 -20.55
CA PRO A 299 -1.15 25.70 -20.84
C PRO A 299 -0.36 25.38 -22.13
N VAL A 300 -0.18 26.36 -23.00
CA VAL A 300 0.61 26.22 -24.24
C VAL A 300 2.11 26.49 -24.04
N ALA A 301 2.51 26.90 -22.84
CA ALA A 301 3.85 27.35 -22.51
C ALA A 301 4.96 26.35 -22.90
N GLU A 302 4.76 25.08 -22.56
CA GLU A 302 5.73 24.02 -22.82
C GLU A 302 5.90 23.78 -24.32
N ARG A 303 4.79 23.65 -25.06
CA ARG A 303 4.79 23.48 -26.51
C ARG A 303 5.38 24.69 -27.24
N LEU A 304 5.04 25.88 -26.76
CA LEU A 304 5.58 27.11 -27.33
C LEU A 304 7.08 27.19 -27.10
N PHE A 305 7.56 26.85 -25.90
CA PHE A 305 8.98 26.83 -25.58
C PHE A 305 9.74 25.82 -26.45
N GLU A 306 9.22 24.59 -26.58
CA GLU A 306 9.82 23.58 -27.46
C GLU A 306 9.84 24.04 -28.92
N SER A 307 8.73 24.61 -29.43
CA SER A 307 8.63 25.06 -30.80
C SER A 307 9.57 26.22 -31.14
N LEU A 308 9.98 27.02 -30.16
CA LEU A 308 10.96 28.10 -30.38
C LEU A 308 12.36 27.58 -30.70
N TYR A 309 12.72 26.41 -30.15
CA TYR A 309 14.01 25.79 -30.34
C TYR A 309 14.01 24.70 -31.45
N ASP A 310 12.83 24.29 -31.92
CA ASP A 310 12.68 23.30 -32.97
C ASP A 310 12.52 23.97 -34.34
N GLU A 311 13.55 23.83 -35.19
CA GLU A 311 13.56 24.37 -36.54
C GLU A 311 12.59 23.65 -37.51
N THR A 312 12.05 22.47 -37.09
CA THR A 312 11.14 21.67 -37.92
C THR A 312 9.69 22.17 -37.84
N VAL A 313 9.35 22.98 -36.83
CA VAL A 313 8.01 23.52 -36.61
C VAL A 313 7.74 24.69 -37.56
N SER A 314 6.62 24.61 -38.29
CA SER A 314 6.23 25.67 -39.27
C SER A 314 5.90 26.98 -38.56
N GLU A 315 6.17 28.13 -39.25
CA GLU A 315 5.80 29.45 -38.73
C GLU A 315 4.28 29.61 -38.49
N GLN A 316 3.46 28.92 -39.23
CA GLN A 316 2.00 28.93 -39.05
C GLN A 316 1.59 28.25 -37.75
N GLU A 317 2.26 27.18 -37.36
CA GLU A 317 1.99 26.47 -36.09
C GLU A 317 2.48 27.29 -34.91
N LYS A 318 3.61 27.97 -35.06
CA LYS A 318 4.10 28.92 -34.03
C LYS A 318 3.10 30.06 -33.86
N GLU A 319 2.58 30.64 -34.93
CA GLU A 319 1.59 31.71 -34.88
C GLU A 319 0.27 31.27 -34.21
N PHE A 320 -0.14 30.02 -34.45
CA PHE A 320 -1.28 29.43 -33.74
C PHE A 320 -1.04 29.33 -32.24
N LEU A 321 0.14 28.84 -31.82
CA LEU A 321 0.53 28.76 -30.41
C LEU A 321 0.59 30.15 -29.77
N TRP A 322 1.09 31.17 -30.51
CA TRP A 322 1.07 32.54 -30.05
C TRP A 322 -0.35 33.11 -29.85
N SER A 323 -1.30 32.71 -30.68
CA SER A 323 -2.70 33.14 -30.56
C SER A 323 -3.40 32.56 -29.33
N ASP A 324 -2.97 31.36 -28.88
CA ASP A 324 -3.52 30.65 -27.70
C ASP A 324 -2.74 30.93 -26.41
N LEU A 325 -1.87 31.93 -26.47
CA LEU A 325 -1.05 32.36 -25.33
C LEU A 325 -1.91 32.76 -24.11
N GLY A 326 -1.56 32.27 -22.94
CA GLY A 326 -2.19 32.62 -21.66
C GLY A 326 -1.26 33.45 -20.75
N GLY A 327 -1.59 33.47 -19.48
CA GLY A 327 -0.77 34.03 -18.42
C GLY A 327 -0.39 35.52 -18.57
N THR A 328 0.71 35.90 -17.92
CA THR A 328 1.19 37.30 -17.89
C THR A 328 1.63 37.81 -19.26
N ALA A 329 2.04 36.93 -20.15
CA ALA A 329 2.41 37.31 -21.53
C ALA A 329 1.16 37.77 -22.31
N ARG A 330 0.03 37.07 -22.21
CA ARG A 330 -1.23 37.49 -22.83
C ARG A 330 -1.72 38.82 -22.28
N GLU A 331 -1.63 39.03 -20.97
CA GLU A 331 -1.99 40.30 -20.33
C GLU A 331 -1.19 41.45 -20.93
N ARG A 332 0.13 41.33 -21.07
CA ARG A 332 0.97 42.36 -21.68
C ARG A 332 0.65 42.63 -23.13
N VAL A 333 0.35 41.57 -23.93
CA VAL A 333 -0.06 41.74 -25.32
C VAL A 333 -1.42 42.44 -25.39
N ALA A 334 -2.37 42.06 -24.57
CA ALA A 334 -3.69 42.73 -24.49
C ALA A 334 -3.59 44.19 -24.09
N ASP A 335 -2.75 44.52 -23.10
CA ASP A 335 -2.49 45.89 -22.67
C ASP A 335 -1.87 46.74 -23.80
N ALA A 336 -0.90 46.19 -24.54
CA ALA A 336 -0.30 46.82 -25.69
C ALA A 336 -1.32 47.09 -26.78
N GLN A 337 -2.17 46.10 -27.09
CA GLN A 337 -3.27 46.28 -28.08
C GLN A 337 -4.28 47.30 -27.62
N ALA A 338 -4.67 47.27 -26.35
CA ALA A 338 -5.58 48.27 -25.77
C ALA A 338 -4.97 49.67 -25.85
N TYR A 339 -3.68 49.81 -25.56
CA TYR A 339 -2.95 51.05 -25.67
C TYR A 339 -2.92 51.54 -27.15
N GLN A 340 -2.58 50.67 -28.09
CA GLN A 340 -2.60 50.98 -29.53
C GLN A 340 -3.98 51.45 -29.99
N ALA A 341 -5.04 50.70 -29.66
CA ALA A 341 -6.41 51.06 -29.97
C ALA A 341 -6.78 52.43 -29.37
N ARG A 342 -6.44 52.68 -28.12
CA ARG A 342 -6.69 53.97 -27.48
C ARG A 342 -5.99 55.11 -28.16
N VAL A 343 -4.72 54.95 -28.55
CA VAL A 343 -3.95 55.99 -29.25
C VAL A 343 -4.56 56.25 -30.63
N VAL A 344 -4.87 55.20 -31.37
CA VAL A 344 -5.44 55.33 -32.73
C VAL A 344 -6.86 55.97 -32.67
N GLU A 345 -7.72 55.49 -31.76
CA GLU A 345 -9.07 56.02 -31.67
C GLU A 345 -9.07 57.45 -31.13
N THR A 346 -8.17 57.80 -30.20
CA THR A 346 -8.00 59.19 -29.73
C THR A 346 -7.52 60.11 -30.86
N ALA A 347 -6.58 59.64 -31.68
CA ALA A 347 -6.10 60.40 -32.85
C ALA A 347 -7.19 60.60 -33.89
N LYS A 348 -7.98 59.54 -34.21
CA LYS A 348 -9.15 59.64 -35.08
C LYS A 348 -10.21 60.64 -34.54
N ALA A 349 -10.57 60.47 -33.25
CA ALA A 349 -11.54 61.34 -32.60
C ALA A 349 -11.11 62.80 -32.64
N ASN A 350 -9.82 63.09 -32.41
CA ASN A 350 -9.25 64.43 -32.53
C ASN A 350 -9.28 64.94 -33.96
N ALA A 351 -8.99 64.10 -34.96
CA ALA A 351 -9.07 64.49 -36.37
C ALA A 351 -10.51 64.80 -36.78
N ASP A 352 -11.48 63.94 -36.43
CA ASP A 352 -12.91 64.13 -36.71
C ASP A 352 -13.44 65.41 -36.00
N TYR A 353 -12.99 65.64 -34.75
CA TYR A 353 -13.32 66.86 -34.03
C TYR A 353 -12.83 68.10 -34.75
N LEU A 354 -11.59 68.10 -35.23
CA LEU A 354 -11.01 69.21 -35.98
C LEU A 354 -11.72 69.38 -37.34
N GLU A 355 -12.03 68.34 -38.02
CA GLU A 355 -12.73 68.36 -39.31
C GLU A 355 -14.13 69.00 -39.17
N ARG A 356 -14.86 68.64 -38.12
CA ARG A 356 -16.17 69.24 -37.79
C ARG A 356 -16.06 70.68 -37.30
N LEU A 357 -14.99 71.01 -36.60
CA LEU A 357 -14.78 72.37 -36.03
C LEU A 357 -14.32 73.38 -37.06
N LEU A 358 -13.60 72.91 -38.10
CA LEU A 358 -12.99 73.75 -39.13
C LEU A 358 -14.02 74.68 -39.89
N PRO A 359 -15.19 74.18 -40.35
CA PRO A 359 -16.19 74.99 -41.01
C PRO A 359 -16.80 76.03 -40.02
N GLU A 360 -17.07 75.66 -38.77
CA GLU A 360 -17.58 76.60 -37.73
C GLU A 360 -16.55 77.66 -37.37
N TYR A 361 -15.28 77.32 -37.28
CA TYR A 361 -14.20 78.27 -37.07
C TYR A 361 -14.10 79.30 -38.21
N ARG A 362 -14.26 78.85 -39.47
CA ARG A 362 -14.26 79.75 -40.63
C ARG A 362 -15.42 80.77 -40.61
N LEU A 363 -16.56 80.38 -40.06
CA LEU A 363 -17.75 81.24 -39.95
C LEU A 363 -17.69 82.21 -38.75
N ARG A 364 -17.22 81.74 -37.57
CA ARG A 364 -17.25 82.42 -36.34
C ARG A 364 -16.02 82.20 -35.46
N PRO A 365 -14.84 82.69 -35.86
CA PRO A 365 -13.57 82.35 -35.23
C PRO A 365 -13.48 82.71 -33.74
N LYS A 366 -13.96 83.89 -33.36
CA LYS A 366 -13.89 84.33 -31.95
C LYS A 366 -14.71 83.48 -30.97
N LEU A 367 -15.88 83.05 -31.41
CA LEU A 367 -16.77 82.21 -30.58
C LEU A 367 -16.22 80.80 -30.40
N VAL A 368 -15.63 80.24 -31.44
CA VAL A 368 -15.00 78.88 -31.38
C VAL A 368 -13.76 78.85 -30.50
N ILE A 369 -12.93 79.91 -30.60
CA ILE A 369 -11.77 80.06 -29.67
C ILE A 369 -12.22 80.19 -28.23
N GLN A 370 -13.24 80.97 -27.94
CA GLN A 370 -13.79 81.11 -26.60
C GLN A 370 -14.33 79.77 -26.06
N LYS A 371 -15.04 79.02 -26.88
CA LYS A 371 -15.53 77.69 -26.53
C LYS A 371 -14.39 76.75 -26.22
N ILE A 372 -13.36 76.62 -27.09
CA ILE A 372 -12.19 75.78 -26.84
C ILE A 372 -11.51 76.17 -25.54
N TYR A 373 -11.39 77.44 -25.26
CA TYR A 373 -10.81 77.97 -24.02
C TYR A 373 -11.61 77.51 -22.79
N LEU A 374 -12.94 77.65 -22.83
CA LEU A 374 -13.83 77.29 -21.76
C LEU A 374 -13.81 75.76 -21.54
N ASP A 375 -13.87 74.95 -22.63
CA ASP A 375 -13.77 73.51 -22.56
C ASP A 375 -12.41 73.04 -21.99
N ALA A 376 -11.31 73.73 -22.31
CA ALA A 376 -9.99 73.49 -21.78
C ALA A 376 -9.91 73.83 -20.26
N MET A 377 -10.49 74.96 -19.88
CA MET A 377 -10.56 75.39 -18.48
C MET A 377 -11.41 74.43 -17.63
N GLU A 378 -12.55 73.96 -18.16
CA GLU A 378 -13.41 73.00 -17.51
C GLU A 378 -12.66 71.65 -17.29
N ARG A 379 -11.90 71.14 -18.28
CA ARG A 379 -11.06 69.95 -18.12
C ARG A 379 -9.94 70.13 -17.10
N ILE A 380 -9.32 71.30 -17.07
CA ILE A 380 -8.30 71.64 -16.08
C ILE A 380 -8.90 71.62 -14.67
N PHE A 381 -10.06 72.26 -14.49
CA PHE A 381 -10.76 72.32 -13.20
C PHE A 381 -11.27 70.90 -12.79
N ALA A 382 -11.79 70.09 -13.73
CA ALA A 382 -12.24 68.75 -13.45
C ALA A 382 -11.10 67.81 -13.01
N ASN A 383 -9.86 68.06 -13.45
CA ASN A 383 -8.69 67.28 -13.11
C ASN A 383 -7.84 67.91 -11.99
N ALA A 384 -8.18 69.13 -11.56
CA ALA A 384 -7.49 69.79 -10.43
C ALA A 384 -7.90 69.17 -9.10
N ASN A 385 -6.93 68.78 -8.30
CA ASN A 385 -7.20 68.22 -6.97
C ASN A 385 -7.76 69.27 -5.99
N GLU A 386 -7.40 70.57 -6.20
CA GLU A 386 -7.86 71.69 -5.39
C GLU A 386 -7.92 72.95 -6.26
N THR A 387 -8.97 73.77 -6.13
CA THR A 387 -9.13 75.01 -6.81
C THR A 387 -9.29 76.12 -5.79
N PHE A 388 -8.45 77.12 -5.91
CA PHE A 388 -8.54 78.32 -5.08
C PHE A 388 -9.07 79.47 -5.92
N VAL A 389 -10.16 80.12 -5.49
CA VAL A 389 -10.69 81.33 -6.12
C VAL A 389 -10.23 82.51 -5.29
N VAL A 390 -9.41 83.32 -5.90
CA VAL A 390 -8.96 84.60 -5.25
C VAL A 390 -9.72 85.77 -5.83
N GLN A 391 -10.47 86.43 -4.99
CA GLN A 391 -11.19 87.67 -5.37
C GLN A 391 -10.25 88.87 -5.20
N THR A 392 -9.95 89.52 -6.29
CA THR A 392 -9.15 90.80 -6.23
C THR A 392 -10.08 91.93 -5.77
N THR A 393 -9.77 92.44 -4.64
CA THR A 393 -10.40 93.71 -4.17
C THR A 393 -9.73 94.86 -4.89
N ASP A 394 -10.55 95.84 -5.33
CA ASP A 394 -10.21 96.91 -6.25
C ASP A 394 -9.34 98.03 -5.64
N ASP A 395 -8.65 97.82 -4.52
CA ASP A 395 -7.80 98.78 -3.86
C ASP A 395 -6.31 98.50 -4.16
N ALA A 396 -5.76 99.44 -4.91
CA ALA A 396 -4.37 99.47 -5.41
C ALA A 396 -3.30 99.61 -4.31
N LYS A 397 -3.05 98.55 -3.54
CA LYS A 397 -1.80 98.38 -2.79
C LYS A 397 -1.56 96.86 -2.68
N GLY A 398 -0.48 96.40 -3.32
CA GLY A 398 -0.04 94.99 -3.43
C GLY A 398 -0.49 94.03 -2.34
N THR A 399 -1.44 93.20 -2.64
CA THR A 399 -1.91 92.18 -1.74
C THR A 399 -0.99 90.99 -1.86
N GLU A 400 -0.18 90.71 -0.86
CA GLU A 400 0.60 89.56 -0.73
C GLU A 400 -0.33 88.37 -0.46
N LEU A 401 -0.47 87.51 -1.44
CA LEU A 401 -1.24 86.25 -1.29
C LEU A 401 -0.35 85.20 -0.58
N ARG A 402 -0.57 84.96 0.70
CA ARG A 402 0.09 83.87 1.43
C ARG A 402 -0.76 82.60 1.32
N VAL A 403 -0.39 81.69 0.44
CA VAL A 403 -1.00 80.33 0.33
C VAL A 403 -0.29 79.43 1.32
N LEU A 404 -0.96 79.03 2.40
CA LEU A 404 -0.48 77.99 3.32
C LEU A 404 -0.85 76.64 2.72
N VAL A 405 0.11 75.96 2.06
CA VAL A 405 -0.08 74.60 1.59
C VAL A 405 0.18 73.64 2.73
N ASN A 406 -0.89 73.17 3.37
CA ASN A 406 -0.77 72.15 4.38
C ASN A 406 -0.56 70.81 3.69
N ARG A 407 0.62 70.18 3.89
CA ARG A 407 0.97 68.85 3.33
C ARG A 407 0.53 67.69 4.24
N ASP A 408 -0.45 67.87 5.07
CA ASP A 408 -0.94 66.78 5.90
C ASP A 408 -1.72 65.76 5.05
N PRO A 409 -1.22 64.48 4.89
CA PRO A 409 -1.89 63.46 4.10
C PRO A 409 -3.25 63.06 4.66
N SER A 410 -3.55 63.34 5.92
CA SER A 410 -4.82 62.99 6.58
C SER A 410 -6.00 63.86 6.12
N LEU A 411 -5.71 65.03 5.54
CA LEU A 411 -6.70 65.98 5.04
C LEU A 411 -7.09 65.79 3.58
N LYS A 412 -6.52 64.79 2.89
CA LYS A 412 -6.96 64.44 1.54
C LYS A 412 -8.35 63.79 1.59
N PRO A 413 -9.36 64.31 0.89
CA PRO A 413 -10.66 63.67 0.82
C PRO A 413 -10.48 62.27 0.20
N LYS A 414 -10.92 61.19 0.93
CA LYS A 414 -10.95 59.85 0.42
C LYS A 414 -11.70 59.83 -0.91
N LYS A 415 -11.03 59.44 -2.01
CA LYS A 415 -11.70 59.14 -3.28
C LYS A 415 -12.82 58.16 -2.97
N ARG A 416 -14.06 58.53 -3.22
CA ARG A 416 -15.21 57.60 -3.22
C ARG A 416 -14.93 56.56 -4.30
N THR A 417 -14.51 55.38 -3.90
CA THR A 417 -14.57 54.20 -4.74
C THR A 417 -16.05 53.92 -5.00
N THR A 418 -16.50 54.27 -6.21
CA THR A 418 -17.78 53.81 -6.71
C THR A 418 -17.63 52.27 -6.82
N GLN A 419 -18.16 51.53 -5.85
CA GLN A 419 -18.46 50.13 -6.01
C GLN A 419 -19.47 50.04 -7.15
N ALA A 420 -19.01 49.67 -8.33
CA ALA A 420 -19.87 49.08 -9.35
C ALA A 420 -20.29 47.73 -8.80
N GLY A 421 -21.54 47.65 -8.37
CA GLY A 421 -22.17 46.43 -7.91
C GLY A 421 -22.38 45.47 -9.08
N GLN A 422 -22.33 44.17 -8.71
CA GLN A 422 -22.80 42.95 -9.35
C GLN A 422 -22.09 42.51 -10.61
#